data_7fc55c5782f2849858d63a264bc01a13
#
_entry.id   7fc55c5782f2849858d63a264bc01a13
#
_cell.length_a   1.000
_cell.length_b   1.000
_cell.length_c   1.000
_cell.angle_alpha   90.00
_cell.angle_beta   90.00
_cell.angle_gamma   90.00
#
_symmetry.space_group_name_H-M   'P 1'
#
loop_
_entity.id
_entity.type
_entity.pdbx_description
1 polymer ?
#
loop_
_entity_poly.entity_id
_entity_poly.type
_entity_poly.pdbx_seq_one_letter_code
_entity_poly.pdbx_strand_id
1 'polypeptide(L)'
;MLEVSNIVKEYDFNDEKKRVLDNISFSVANGEILGITGKSGCGKTTLLKILRGIEGFDSGSFKLDEQTITNESDDDEIREYTPNVAIHLQRNFAIWNGPAIENIIRRLNFKYEGDESLPNECSFHYEEVMEEALEYMKLVGLEHKALHTSSCLSGGEKQRLILARQLAAKPKLLLLDEPVTMTGPGTKQEMLDLIKGIKGKLNIPIIVVSHLPEVHMYLSDRLAYMKEGKIIETGGTEKVLRNFLKDIEDQIPLREIKEKEPVLKVKDLSNRFALIRVGEVLKFEDLSLDINKGEITAIIGQSGSGKTSLLKMIEGLRIPKQGDISYLHEGEWLNIAEFTRQRLDLRKKISIMHQEFTLSPHSTVREQMAFRLRLKGKGSLEFARKKAAELGISDQALDALYSLPDISQDEKDKILRELNLTMDIYAKLFPFITVADVDQHAEEVFDALDLPMEVLSKTPYQLSGGEHVRAYIAL
;
A
#
# COMPACT_ATOMS: atom_id res chain seq x y z
N MET A 1 5.15 -27.31 17.31
CA MET A 1 3.67 -27.32 17.12
C MET A 1 3.09 -26.06 17.76
N LEU A 2 2.11 -25.43 17.11
CA LEU A 2 1.37 -24.27 17.66
C LEU A 2 -0.05 -24.72 18.06
N GLU A 3 -0.48 -24.36 19.25
CA GLU A 3 -1.85 -24.53 19.74
C GLU A 3 -2.39 -23.19 20.19
N VAL A 4 -3.59 -22.81 19.74
CA VAL A 4 -4.28 -21.57 20.09
C VAL A 4 -5.62 -21.92 20.70
N SER A 5 -5.93 -21.34 21.87
CA SER A 5 -7.10 -21.70 22.66
C SER A 5 -7.85 -20.46 23.14
N ASN A 6 -9.07 -20.28 22.64
CA ASN A 6 -10.05 -19.30 23.10
C ASN A 6 -9.54 -17.85 23.16
N ILE A 7 -8.72 -17.43 22.19
CA ILE A 7 -8.22 -16.04 22.12
C ILE A 7 -9.39 -15.07 21.91
N VAL A 8 -9.49 -14.07 22.77
CA VAL A 8 -10.42 -12.94 22.68
C VAL A 8 -9.63 -11.64 22.67
N LYS A 9 -10.00 -10.72 21.77
CA LYS A 9 -9.45 -9.37 21.72
C LYS A 9 -10.54 -8.34 21.53
N GLU A 10 -10.57 -7.34 22.40
CA GLU A 10 -11.44 -6.18 22.33
C GLU A 10 -10.63 -4.90 22.21
N TYR A 11 -11.18 -3.90 21.56
CA TYR A 11 -10.64 -2.55 21.50
C TYR A 11 -11.70 -1.56 21.99
N ASP A 12 -11.27 -0.55 22.73
CA ASP A 12 -12.12 0.56 23.14
C ASP A 12 -12.16 1.62 22.04
N PHE A 13 -13.32 1.84 21.45
CA PHE A 13 -13.60 2.91 20.50
C PHE A 13 -14.72 3.80 21.02
N ASN A 14 -14.42 5.07 21.34
CA ASN A 14 -15.40 6.08 21.76
C ASN A 14 -16.37 5.56 22.86
N ASP A 15 -15.81 4.98 23.91
CA ASP A 15 -16.53 4.35 25.03
C ASP A 15 -17.34 3.09 24.68
N GLU A 16 -17.26 2.59 23.45
CA GLU A 16 -17.82 1.28 23.07
C GLU A 16 -16.71 0.23 22.89
N LYS A 17 -16.90 -0.95 23.48
CA LYS A 17 -16.01 -2.10 23.29
C LYS A 17 -16.36 -2.84 22.01
N LYS A 18 -15.42 -2.86 21.07
CA LYS A 18 -15.53 -3.62 19.84
C LYS A 18 -14.70 -4.89 19.92
N ARG A 19 -15.38 -6.05 19.93
CA ARG A 19 -14.71 -7.34 19.89
C ARG A 19 -14.21 -7.64 18.48
N VAL A 20 -12.90 -7.81 18.33
CA VAL A 20 -12.22 -8.06 17.05
C VAL A 20 -11.86 -9.54 16.88
N LEU A 21 -11.54 -10.23 17.98
CA LEU A 21 -11.39 -11.68 18.03
C LEU A 21 -12.32 -12.26 19.09
N ASP A 22 -13.02 -13.33 18.74
CA ASP A 22 -14.02 -13.96 19.61
C ASP A 22 -13.82 -15.48 19.64
N ASN A 23 -13.21 -15.97 20.71
CA ASN A 23 -12.96 -17.39 20.98
C ASN A 23 -12.20 -18.11 19.84
N ILE A 24 -11.11 -17.53 19.37
CA ILE A 24 -10.29 -18.14 18.30
C ILE A 24 -9.53 -19.34 18.87
N SER A 25 -9.75 -20.51 18.25
CA SER A 25 -9.09 -21.77 18.62
C SER A 25 -8.70 -22.55 17.37
N PHE A 26 -7.44 -23.00 17.29
CA PHE A 26 -6.92 -23.88 16.23
C PHE A 26 -5.54 -24.44 16.62
N SER A 27 -5.04 -25.39 15.85
CA SER A 27 -3.69 -25.90 15.99
C SER A 27 -3.00 -25.99 14.64
N VAL A 28 -1.66 -25.90 14.64
CA VAL A 28 -0.82 -26.05 13.45
C VAL A 28 0.34 -26.98 13.80
N ALA A 29 0.45 -28.08 13.04
CA ALA A 29 1.53 -29.06 13.24
C ALA A 29 2.86 -28.54 12.68
N ASN A 30 3.97 -29.13 13.12
CA ASN A 30 5.27 -28.87 12.48
C ASN A 30 5.23 -29.34 11.02
N GLY A 31 5.79 -28.52 10.12
CA GLY A 31 5.75 -28.78 8.69
C GLY A 31 4.40 -28.59 8.02
N GLU A 32 3.41 -28.04 8.73
CA GLU A 32 2.09 -27.69 8.19
C GLU A 32 1.99 -26.22 7.83
N ILE A 33 1.33 -25.90 6.72
CA ILE A 33 0.89 -24.56 6.37
C ILE A 33 -0.63 -24.45 6.62
N LEU A 34 -1.02 -23.70 7.65
CA LEU A 34 -2.41 -23.29 7.85
C LEU A 34 -2.68 -21.99 7.12
N GLY A 35 -3.57 -22.01 6.14
CA GLY A 35 -4.13 -20.79 5.55
C GLY A 35 -5.20 -20.18 6.44
N ILE A 36 -5.28 -18.85 6.48
CA ILE A 36 -6.41 -18.12 7.10
C ILE A 36 -6.96 -17.15 6.07
N THR A 37 -8.23 -17.34 5.67
CA THR A 37 -8.93 -16.47 4.74
C THR A 37 -10.12 -15.79 5.41
N GLY A 38 -10.61 -14.70 4.81
CA GLY A 38 -11.74 -13.93 5.31
C GLY A 38 -11.76 -12.51 4.78
N LYS A 39 -12.91 -11.81 4.87
CA LYS A 39 -13.05 -10.42 4.43
C LYS A 39 -12.07 -9.50 5.16
N SER A 40 -11.74 -8.36 4.54
CA SER A 40 -10.92 -7.33 5.19
C SER A 40 -11.56 -6.87 6.50
N GLY A 41 -10.74 -6.63 7.53
CA GLY A 41 -11.22 -6.19 8.85
C GLY A 41 -11.78 -7.28 9.76
N CYS A 42 -11.79 -8.57 9.38
CA CYS A 42 -12.29 -9.65 10.24
C CYS A 42 -11.32 -10.09 11.36
N GLY A 43 -10.17 -9.43 11.53
CA GLY A 43 -9.22 -9.68 12.64
C GLY A 43 -7.98 -10.49 12.31
N LYS A 44 -7.72 -10.88 11.04
CA LYS A 44 -6.57 -11.74 10.65
C LYS A 44 -5.21 -11.17 11.06
N THR A 45 -4.94 -9.93 10.72
CA THR A 45 -3.67 -9.24 11.06
C THR A 45 -3.53 -9.05 12.57
N THR A 46 -4.62 -8.79 13.29
CA THR A 46 -4.65 -8.72 14.76
C THR A 46 -4.24 -10.05 15.38
N LEU A 47 -4.78 -11.16 14.87
CA LEU A 47 -4.39 -12.50 15.30
C LEU A 47 -2.89 -12.75 15.10
N LEU A 48 -2.34 -12.40 13.92
CA LEU A 48 -0.91 -12.56 13.67
C LEU A 48 -0.04 -11.70 14.61
N LYS A 49 -0.47 -10.46 14.92
CA LYS A 49 0.24 -9.59 15.88
C LYS A 49 0.24 -10.16 17.29
N ILE A 50 -0.86 -10.74 17.74
CA ILE A 50 -0.96 -11.44 19.04
C ILE A 50 -0.01 -12.63 19.05
N LEU A 51 -0.07 -13.49 18.05
CA LEU A 51 0.82 -14.67 17.94
C LEU A 51 2.29 -14.29 17.80
N ARG A 52 2.61 -13.08 17.37
CA ARG A 52 3.98 -12.54 17.34
C ARG A 52 4.43 -11.98 18.70
N GLY A 53 3.50 -11.74 19.64
CA GLY A 53 3.78 -11.06 20.91
C GLY A 53 3.93 -9.54 20.78
N ILE A 54 3.42 -8.93 19.69
CA ILE A 54 3.43 -7.47 19.49
C ILE A 54 2.22 -6.84 20.16
N GLU A 55 1.11 -7.59 20.24
CA GLU A 55 -0.17 -7.11 20.74
C GLU A 55 -0.72 -8.04 21.81
N GLY A 56 -1.18 -7.47 22.92
CA GLY A 56 -1.82 -8.20 24.02
C GLY A 56 -3.24 -8.63 23.65
N PHE A 57 -3.82 -9.57 24.40
CA PHE A 57 -5.17 -10.07 24.24
C PHE A 57 -5.88 -10.17 25.60
N ASP A 58 -7.22 -10.25 25.60
CA ASP A 58 -8.03 -10.08 26.82
C ASP A 58 -8.28 -11.41 27.53
N SER A 59 -8.34 -12.52 26.80
CA SER A 59 -8.47 -13.87 27.37
C SER A 59 -8.01 -14.95 26.42
N GLY A 60 -7.76 -16.15 26.95
CA GLY A 60 -7.30 -17.32 26.20
C GLY A 60 -5.80 -17.56 26.39
N SER A 61 -5.23 -18.43 25.56
CA SER A 61 -3.81 -18.76 25.57
C SER A 61 -3.34 -19.29 24.22
N PHE A 62 -2.04 -19.25 24.00
CA PHE A 62 -1.44 -20.00 22.90
C PHE A 62 -0.13 -20.65 23.35
N LYS A 63 0.19 -21.77 22.78
CA LYS A 63 1.37 -22.57 23.11
C LYS A 63 2.18 -22.86 21.85
N LEU A 64 3.47 -22.54 21.88
CA LEU A 64 4.44 -22.90 20.86
C LEU A 64 5.49 -23.83 21.47
N ASP A 65 5.45 -25.10 21.06
CA ASP A 65 6.21 -26.20 21.67
C ASP A 65 5.97 -26.28 23.18
N GLU A 66 6.98 -25.98 24.02
CA GLU A 66 6.87 -26.02 25.48
C GLU A 66 6.45 -24.68 26.11
N GLN A 67 6.50 -23.60 25.35
CA GLN A 67 6.24 -22.24 25.85
C GLN A 67 4.78 -21.86 25.68
N THR A 68 4.12 -21.50 26.77
CA THR A 68 2.72 -21.06 26.80
C THR A 68 2.64 -19.56 27.13
N ILE A 69 1.88 -18.82 26.37
CA ILE A 69 1.58 -17.40 26.57
C ILE A 69 0.09 -17.24 26.87
N THR A 70 -0.20 -16.50 27.91
CA THR A 70 -1.56 -16.16 28.37
C THR A 70 -1.73 -14.64 28.38
N ASN A 71 -2.95 -14.16 28.60
CA ASN A 71 -3.20 -12.73 28.78
C ASN A 71 -2.59 -12.15 30.08
N GLU A 72 -2.11 -13.02 30.98
CA GLU A 72 -1.45 -12.64 32.24
C GLU A 72 0.08 -12.75 32.16
N SER A 73 0.63 -13.23 31.02
CA SER A 73 2.07 -13.36 30.81
C SER A 73 2.76 -12.00 30.89
N ASP A 74 3.88 -11.96 31.60
CA ASP A 74 4.65 -10.74 31.83
C ASP A 74 5.55 -10.38 30.62
N ASP A 75 6.16 -9.21 30.69
CA ASP A 75 7.03 -8.69 29.62
C ASP A 75 8.27 -9.57 29.40
N ASP A 76 8.76 -10.27 30.43
CA ASP A 76 9.94 -11.11 30.33
C ASP A 76 9.61 -12.43 29.61
N GLU A 77 8.46 -13.04 29.91
CA GLU A 77 7.94 -14.22 29.18
C GLU A 77 7.72 -13.90 27.70
N ILE A 78 7.15 -12.73 27.39
CA ILE A 78 6.92 -12.28 26.00
C ILE A 78 8.26 -11.99 25.30
N ARG A 79 9.25 -11.44 25.97
CA ARG A 79 10.60 -11.21 25.40
C ARG A 79 11.32 -12.51 25.08
N GLU A 80 11.17 -13.54 25.90
CA GLU A 80 11.74 -14.87 25.62
C GLU A 80 11.02 -15.57 24.46
N TYR A 81 9.71 -15.39 24.36
CA TYR A 81 8.88 -15.96 23.28
C TYR A 81 9.14 -15.31 21.92
N THR A 82 9.19 -13.99 21.88
CA THR A 82 9.20 -13.18 20.66
C THR A 82 10.29 -13.56 19.64
N PRO A 83 11.56 -13.87 20.01
CA PRO A 83 12.59 -14.28 19.06
C PRO A 83 12.27 -15.58 18.30
N ASN A 84 11.43 -16.46 18.87
CA ASN A 84 11.04 -17.73 18.27
C ASN A 84 10.02 -17.59 17.13
N VAL A 85 9.45 -16.40 16.92
CA VAL A 85 8.40 -16.15 15.93
C VAL A 85 8.86 -15.15 14.89
N ALA A 86 8.84 -15.53 13.62
CA ALA A 86 9.06 -14.61 12.51
C ALA A 86 7.73 -14.16 11.92
N ILE A 87 7.63 -12.88 11.58
CA ILE A 87 6.45 -12.32 10.92
C ILE A 87 6.84 -11.51 9.68
N HIS A 88 6.16 -11.78 8.58
CA HIS A 88 6.24 -10.99 7.36
C HIS A 88 4.92 -10.24 7.19
N LEU A 89 4.95 -8.92 7.39
CA LEU A 89 3.79 -8.04 7.28
C LEU A 89 3.73 -7.36 5.90
N GLN A 90 2.52 -7.15 5.41
CA GLN A 90 2.22 -6.57 4.10
C GLN A 90 2.94 -5.26 3.77
N ARG A 91 3.25 -4.40 4.76
CA ARG A 91 3.77 -3.04 4.57
C ARG A 91 5.09 -2.74 5.30
N ASN A 92 5.77 -3.72 5.86
CA ASN A 92 6.97 -3.47 6.66
C ASN A 92 8.24 -3.69 5.84
N PHE A 93 8.75 -2.61 5.22
CA PHE A 93 10.04 -2.60 4.51
C PHE A 93 11.17 -2.05 5.40
N ALA A 94 11.28 -2.51 6.64
CA ALA A 94 12.42 -2.18 7.49
C ALA A 94 13.68 -2.90 6.98
N ILE A 95 14.23 -2.39 5.88
CA ILE A 95 15.48 -2.85 5.26
C ILE A 95 16.55 -1.80 5.51
N TRP A 96 17.68 -2.23 6.03
CA TRP A 96 18.86 -1.37 6.15
C TRP A 96 19.34 -0.94 4.76
N ASN A 97 19.68 0.35 4.63
CA ASN A 97 20.19 0.90 3.39
C ASN A 97 21.69 0.59 3.28
N GLY A 98 22.06 -0.36 2.44
CA GLY A 98 23.40 -0.86 2.24
C GLY A 98 23.37 -2.09 1.32
N PRO A 99 24.44 -2.86 1.21
CA PRO A 99 24.45 -4.15 0.54
C PRO A 99 23.31 -5.06 1.03
N ALA A 100 22.62 -5.71 0.12
CA ALA A 100 21.45 -6.53 0.46
C ALA A 100 21.77 -7.58 1.53
N ILE A 101 22.92 -8.23 1.42
CA ILE A 101 23.38 -9.27 2.35
C ILE A 101 23.54 -8.75 3.79
N GLU A 102 23.88 -7.47 3.99
CA GLU A 102 24.04 -6.90 5.34
C GLU A 102 22.76 -7.00 6.18
N ASN A 103 21.59 -6.99 5.54
CA ASN A 103 20.32 -7.17 6.24
C ASN A 103 20.20 -8.53 6.93
N ILE A 104 20.82 -9.55 6.34
CA ILE A 104 20.86 -10.92 6.88
C ILE A 104 21.99 -11.04 7.89
N ILE A 105 23.18 -10.52 7.58
CA ILE A 105 24.36 -10.51 8.47
C ILE A 105 24.01 -9.89 9.81
N ARG A 106 23.40 -8.71 9.83
CA ARG A 106 22.96 -8.02 11.06
C ARG A 106 22.00 -8.88 11.88
N ARG A 107 21.09 -9.59 11.23
CA ARG A 107 20.14 -10.47 11.91
C ARG A 107 20.80 -11.70 12.49
N LEU A 108 21.77 -12.29 11.80
CA LEU A 108 22.57 -13.40 12.31
C LEU A 108 23.47 -12.96 13.46
N ASN A 109 24.10 -11.78 13.32
CA ASN A 109 25.01 -11.25 14.35
C ASN A 109 24.28 -10.95 15.68
N PHE A 110 22.99 -10.62 15.62
CA PHE A 110 22.17 -10.43 16.82
C PHE A 110 22.25 -11.61 17.80
N LYS A 111 22.46 -12.83 17.30
CA LYS A 111 22.63 -14.03 18.13
C LYS A 111 23.91 -13.98 18.97
N TYR A 112 24.97 -13.32 18.49
CA TYR A 112 26.30 -13.28 19.11
C TYR A 112 26.50 -12.01 19.94
N GLU A 113 26.09 -10.87 19.41
CA GLU A 113 26.35 -9.55 19.99
C GLU A 113 25.15 -8.98 20.76
N GLY A 114 23.94 -9.54 20.57
CA GLY A 114 22.71 -9.05 21.19
C GLY A 114 22.12 -7.80 20.54
N ASP A 115 22.74 -7.31 19.46
CA ASP A 115 22.25 -6.20 18.65
C ASP A 115 22.37 -6.48 17.12
N GLU A 116 21.71 -5.67 16.29
CA GLU A 116 21.79 -5.77 14.84
C GLU A 116 22.95 -4.94 14.26
N SER A 117 24.13 -4.96 14.89
CA SER A 117 25.36 -4.39 14.34
C SER A 117 25.97 -5.29 13.25
N LEU A 118 26.92 -4.77 12.47
CA LEU A 118 27.74 -5.60 11.61
C LEU A 118 28.87 -6.24 12.47
N PRO A 119 29.16 -7.54 12.27
CA PRO A 119 30.24 -8.18 12.99
C PRO A 119 31.58 -7.56 12.63
N ASN A 120 32.50 -7.49 13.60
CA ASN A 120 33.86 -7.09 13.34
C ASN A 120 34.56 -8.18 12.51
N GLU A 121 35.31 -7.81 11.47
CA GLU A 121 36.08 -8.73 10.61
C GLU A 121 37.07 -9.61 11.39
N CYS A 122 37.50 -9.17 12.58
CA CYS A 122 38.38 -9.93 13.46
C CYS A 122 37.62 -10.83 14.47
N SER A 123 36.30 -10.85 14.45
CA SER A 123 35.53 -11.71 15.36
C SER A 123 35.56 -13.17 14.93
N PHE A 124 35.59 -14.09 15.92
CA PHE A 124 35.67 -15.53 15.66
C PHE A 124 34.50 -16.09 14.84
N HIS A 125 33.34 -15.42 14.86
CA HIS A 125 32.12 -15.83 14.16
C HIS A 125 31.91 -15.11 12.82
N TYR A 126 32.84 -14.23 12.39
CA TYR A 126 32.66 -13.43 11.18
C TYR A 126 32.46 -14.30 9.92
N GLU A 127 33.35 -15.27 9.71
CA GLU A 127 33.26 -16.17 8.56
C GLU A 127 31.98 -17.01 8.57
N GLU A 128 31.60 -17.58 9.73
CA GLU A 128 30.37 -18.35 9.90
C GLU A 128 29.13 -17.52 9.54
N VAL A 129 29.04 -16.28 10.06
CA VAL A 129 27.92 -15.35 9.77
C VAL A 129 27.86 -15.01 8.28
N MET A 130 29.01 -14.77 7.65
CA MET A 130 29.09 -14.45 6.23
C MET A 130 28.66 -15.63 5.35
N GLU A 131 29.11 -16.84 5.63
CA GLU A 131 28.72 -18.04 4.90
C GLU A 131 27.23 -18.32 5.07
N GLU A 132 26.73 -18.29 6.30
CA GLU A 132 25.30 -18.50 6.58
C GLU A 132 24.43 -17.43 5.89
N ALA A 133 24.86 -16.16 5.88
CA ALA A 133 24.16 -15.09 5.19
C ALA A 133 24.05 -15.34 3.67
N LEU A 134 25.13 -15.83 3.05
CA LEU A 134 25.13 -16.21 1.64
C LEU A 134 24.18 -17.40 1.34
N GLU A 135 24.09 -18.37 2.26
CA GLU A 135 23.10 -19.46 2.13
C GLU A 135 21.67 -18.96 2.13
N TYR A 136 21.31 -17.99 3.00
CA TYR A 136 19.99 -17.35 2.97
C TYR A 136 19.77 -16.55 1.70
N MET A 137 20.79 -15.81 1.19
CA MET A 137 20.67 -15.11 -0.09
C MET A 137 20.42 -16.09 -1.24
N LYS A 138 21.10 -17.23 -1.25
CA LYS A 138 20.90 -18.30 -2.24
C LYS A 138 19.52 -18.95 -2.10
N LEU A 139 19.06 -19.19 -0.86
CA LEU A 139 17.73 -19.74 -0.58
C LEU A 139 16.62 -18.91 -1.22
N VAL A 140 16.75 -17.57 -1.20
CA VAL A 140 15.75 -16.66 -1.77
C VAL A 140 16.07 -16.23 -3.21
N GLY A 141 17.07 -16.81 -3.85
CA GLY A 141 17.45 -16.52 -5.24
C GLY A 141 18.02 -15.12 -5.46
N LEU A 142 18.68 -14.53 -4.44
CA LEU A 142 19.27 -13.19 -4.49
C LEU A 142 20.81 -13.20 -4.36
N GLU A 143 21.47 -14.35 -4.50
CA GLU A 143 22.94 -14.47 -4.40
C GLU A 143 23.66 -13.50 -5.32
N HIS A 144 23.21 -13.39 -6.57
CA HIS A 144 23.78 -12.49 -7.59
C HIS A 144 23.61 -11.00 -7.27
N LYS A 145 22.78 -10.65 -6.28
CA LYS A 145 22.50 -9.30 -5.82
C LYS A 145 22.94 -9.04 -4.38
N ALA A 146 23.74 -9.93 -3.80
CA ALA A 146 24.17 -9.84 -2.40
C ALA A 146 24.84 -8.49 -2.08
N LEU A 147 25.69 -7.98 -2.99
CA LEU A 147 26.41 -6.72 -2.83
C LEU A 147 25.66 -5.50 -3.43
N HIS A 148 24.50 -5.67 -4.05
CA HIS A 148 23.72 -4.53 -4.54
C HIS A 148 23.07 -3.80 -3.37
N THR A 149 22.98 -2.46 -3.49
CA THR A 149 22.29 -1.64 -2.51
C THR A 149 20.80 -2.06 -2.44
N SER A 150 20.33 -2.32 -1.24
CA SER A 150 18.95 -2.80 -0.98
C SER A 150 17.86 -1.87 -1.52
N SER A 151 18.12 -0.55 -1.59
CA SER A 151 17.22 0.42 -2.19
C SER A 151 17.00 0.21 -3.70
N CYS A 152 17.99 -0.38 -4.41
CA CYS A 152 17.92 -0.66 -5.86
C CYS A 152 17.17 -1.96 -6.19
N LEU A 153 16.81 -2.76 -5.22
CA LEU A 153 16.04 -3.99 -5.42
C LEU A 153 14.60 -3.65 -5.85
N SER A 154 14.04 -4.49 -6.72
CA SER A 154 12.62 -4.44 -7.06
C SER A 154 11.74 -4.79 -5.85
N GLY A 155 10.46 -4.47 -5.90
CA GLY A 155 9.52 -4.78 -4.81
C GLY A 155 9.52 -6.27 -4.42
N GLY A 156 9.50 -7.18 -5.39
CA GLY A 156 9.55 -8.62 -5.14
C GLY A 156 10.89 -9.11 -4.58
N GLU A 157 12.02 -8.52 -5.02
CA GLU A 157 13.34 -8.82 -4.46
C GLU A 157 13.46 -8.33 -3.02
N LYS A 158 12.90 -7.16 -2.70
CA LYS A 158 12.81 -6.68 -1.31
C LYS A 158 11.99 -7.61 -0.44
N GLN A 159 10.86 -8.11 -0.93
CA GLN A 159 10.03 -9.09 -0.23
C GLN A 159 10.82 -10.39 0.08
N ARG A 160 11.55 -10.91 -0.90
CA ARG A 160 12.40 -12.10 -0.71
C ARG A 160 13.55 -11.84 0.28
N LEU A 161 14.18 -10.66 0.22
CA LEU A 161 15.22 -10.27 1.18
C LEU A 161 14.67 -10.17 2.62
N ILE A 162 13.48 -9.60 2.80
CA ILE A 162 12.82 -9.54 4.11
C ILE A 162 12.53 -10.95 4.63
N LEU A 163 12.03 -11.83 3.75
CA LEU A 163 11.80 -13.22 4.15
C LEU A 163 13.10 -13.90 4.56
N ALA A 164 14.20 -13.74 3.81
CA ALA A 164 15.51 -14.28 4.18
C ALA A 164 15.97 -13.77 5.55
N ARG A 165 15.81 -12.45 5.81
CA ARG A 165 16.13 -11.86 7.12
C ARG A 165 15.27 -12.44 8.26
N GLN A 166 13.99 -12.72 8.01
CA GLN A 166 13.12 -13.36 9.00
C GLN A 166 13.56 -14.81 9.28
N LEU A 167 13.96 -15.53 8.25
CA LEU A 167 14.44 -16.92 8.37
C LEU A 167 15.80 -17.02 9.08
N ALA A 168 16.66 -16.01 8.91
CA ALA A 168 17.96 -15.92 9.60
C ALA A 168 17.84 -15.88 11.13
N ALA A 169 16.67 -15.48 11.65
CA ALA A 169 16.36 -15.56 13.08
C ALA A 169 16.18 -17.02 13.58
N LYS A 170 16.15 -18.02 12.67
CA LYS A 170 15.87 -19.45 12.98
C LYS A 170 14.57 -19.64 13.78
N PRO A 171 13.43 -19.10 13.28
CA PRO A 171 12.19 -19.09 14.02
C PRO A 171 11.63 -20.50 14.19
N LYS A 172 10.84 -20.71 15.25
CA LYS A 172 10.01 -21.91 15.47
C LYS A 172 8.60 -21.78 14.92
N LEU A 173 8.17 -20.55 14.52
CA LEU A 173 6.89 -20.24 13.90
C LEU A 173 7.09 -19.15 12.84
N LEU A 174 6.51 -19.34 11.65
CA LEU A 174 6.54 -18.35 10.58
C LEU A 174 5.11 -17.84 10.29
N LEU A 175 4.92 -16.56 10.40
CA LEU A 175 3.67 -15.84 10.14
C LEU A 175 3.81 -15.00 8.88
N LEU A 176 2.95 -15.22 7.88
CA LEU A 176 2.98 -14.53 6.59
C LEU A 176 1.65 -13.80 6.37
N ASP A 177 1.67 -12.45 6.41
CA ASP A 177 0.50 -11.61 6.15
C ASP A 177 0.58 -11.06 4.72
N GLU A 178 -0.27 -11.58 3.85
CA GLU A 178 -0.37 -11.20 2.43
C GLU A 178 0.99 -11.25 1.69
N PRO A 179 1.72 -12.38 1.71
CA PRO A 179 3.12 -12.45 1.28
C PRO A 179 3.35 -12.19 -0.21
N VAL A 180 2.30 -12.21 -1.04
CA VAL A 180 2.40 -12.00 -2.50
C VAL A 180 1.59 -10.82 -2.99
N THR A 181 1.02 -10.04 -2.10
CA THR A 181 0.27 -8.84 -2.46
C THR A 181 1.25 -7.77 -3.00
N MET A 182 0.87 -7.06 -4.04
CA MET A 182 1.69 -6.06 -4.75
C MET A 182 2.84 -6.61 -5.62
N THR A 183 2.90 -7.91 -5.87
CA THR A 183 3.88 -8.50 -6.78
C THR A 183 3.27 -8.79 -8.16
N GLY A 184 4.07 -8.65 -9.22
CA GLY A 184 3.63 -9.07 -10.57
C GLY A 184 3.47 -10.60 -10.65
N PRO A 185 2.73 -11.13 -11.65
CA PRO A 185 2.41 -12.56 -11.74
C PRO A 185 3.62 -13.49 -11.64
N GLY A 186 4.73 -13.15 -12.32
CA GLY A 186 5.97 -13.96 -12.26
C GLY A 186 6.61 -13.97 -10.88
N THR A 187 6.77 -12.80 -10.28
CA THR A 187 7.34 -12.63 -8.92
C THR A 187 6.45 -13.26 -7.86
N LYS A 188 5.12 -13.26 -8.06
CA LYS A 188 4.16 -13.95 -7.20
C LYS A 188 4.47 -15.46 -7.16
N GLN A 189 4.61 -16.09 -8.32
CA GLN A 189 4.89 -17.52 -8.40
C GLN A 189 6.24 -17.88 -7.75
N GLU A 190 7.28 -17.08 -8.02
CA GLU A 190 8.60 -17.27 -7.38
C GLU A 190 8.52 -17.24 -5.85
N MET A 191 7.72 -16.31 -5.28
CA MET A 191 7.53 -16.22 -3.83
C MET A 191 6.73 -17.41 -3.27
N LEU A 192 5.71 -17.86 -3.97
CA LEU A 192 4.93 -19.04 -3.59
C LEU A 192 5.79 -20.31 -3.61
N ASP A 193 6.61 -20.50 -4.65
CA ASP A 193 7.55 -21.62 -4.77
C ASP A 193 8.59 -21.60 -3.66
N LEU A 194 9.08 -20.42 -3.32
CA LEU A 194 10.01 -20.20 -2.22
C LEU A 194 9.39 -20.61 -0.87
N ILE A 195 8.19 -20.14 -0.55
CA ILE A 195 7.48 -20.48 0.71
C ILE A 195 7.24 -21.99 0.79
N LYS A 196 6.84 -22.63 -0.33
CA LYS A 196 6.65 -24.06 -0.41
C LYS A 196 7.95 -24.84 -0.19
N GLY A 197 9.07 -24.35 -0.74
CA GLY A 197 10.41 -24.90 -0.52
C GLY A 197 10.89 -24.78 0.93
N ILE A 198 10.57 -23.67 1.60
CA ILE A 198 10.90 -23.44 3.01
C ILE A 198 10.17 -24.43 3.92
N LYS A 199 8.88 -24.70 3.67
CA LYS A 199 8.11 -25.70 4.39
C LYS A 199 8.84 -27.05 4.47
N GLY A 200 9.35 -27.54 3.32
CA GLY A 200 10.06 -28.81 3.25
C GLY A 200 11.38 -28.86 4.00
N LYS A 201 12.02 -27.69 4.21
CA LYS A 201 13.34 -27.59 4.84
C LYS A 201 13.30 -27.34 6.33
N LEU A 202 12.39 -26.49 6.82
CA LEU A 202 12.42 -26.02 8.22
C LEU A 202 11.57 -26.84 9.19
N ASN A 203 10.62 -27.61 8.70
CA ASN A 203 9.70 -28.43 9.53
C ASN A 203 9.09 -27.68 10.74
N ILE A 204 8.71 -26.41 10.54
CA ILE A 204 8.05 -25.55 11.53
C ILE A 204 6.61 -25.28 11.11
N PRO A 205 5.70 -24.90 12.04
CA PRO A 205 4.37 -24.43 11.70
C PRO A 205 4.47 -23.11 10.91
N ILE A 206 3.65 -22.97 9.87
CA ILE A 206 3.56 -21.77 9.05
C ILE A 206 2.09 -21.33 8.99
N ILE A 207 1.81 -20.07 9.24
CA ILE A 207 0.49 -19.47 9.05
C ILE A 207 0.56 -18.49 7.88
N VAL A 208 -0.31 -18.67 6.89
CA VAL A 208 -0.44 -17.78 5.73
C VAL A 208 -1.80 -17.13 5.76
N VAL A 209 -1.84 -15.82 5.94
CA VAL A 209 -3.04 -15.00 5.78
C VAL A 209 -3.09 -14.48 4.36
N SER A 210 -4.17 -14.71 3.65
CA SER A 210 -4.43 -14.09 2.34
C SER A 210 -5.93 -14.02 2.04
N HIS A 211 -6.31 -13.05 1.23
CA HIS A 211 -7.64 -12.98 0.64
C HIS A 211 -7.70 -13.58 -0.77
N LEU A 212 -6.54 -14.00 -1.32
CA LEU A 212 -6.41 -14.58 -2.65
C LEU A 212 -6.59 -16.11 -2.61
N PRO A 213 -7.66 -16.66 -3.22
CA PRO A 213 -7.93 -18.10 -3.23
C PRO A 213 -6.79 -18.94 -3.79
N GLU A 214 -6.13 -18.43 -4.85
CA GLU A 214 -5.03 -19.15 -5.51
C GLU A 214 -3.79 -19.31 -4.62
N VAL A 215 -3.56 -18.39 -3.67
CA VAL A 215 -2.48 -18.51 -2.69
C VAL A 215 -2.71 -19.71 -1.77
N HIS A 216 -3.93 -19.83 -1.26
CA HIS A 216 -4.31 -20.93 -0.38
C HIS A 216 -4.34 -22.26 -1.13
N MET A 217 -4.87 -22.30 -2.35
CA MET A 217 -4.86 -23.52 -3.18
C MET A 217 -3.45 -24.02 -3.46
N TYR A 218 -2.47 -23.12 -3.55
CA TYR A 218 -1.09 -23.50 -3.85
C TYR A 218 -0.28 -23.88 -2.60
N LEU A 219 -0.48 -23.17 -1.49
CA LEU A 219 0.36 -23.28 -0.29
C LEU A 219 -0.26 -24.09 0.85
N SER A 220 -1.56 -23.89 1.13
CA SER A 220 -2.15 -24.31 2.39
C SER A 220 -2.49 -25.81 2.40
N ASP A 221 -2.07 -26.52 3.44
CA ASP A 221 -2.48 -27.90 3.70
C ASP A 221 -3.91 -27.96 4.25
N ARG A 222 -4.22 -27.03 5.14
CA ARG A 222 -5.56 -26.75 5.66
C ARG A 222 -5.87 -25.27 5.60
N LEU A 223 -7.15 -24.93 5.55
CA LEU A 223 -7.62 -23.56 5.53
C LEU A 223 -8.61 -23.32 6.68
N ALA A 224 -8.48 -22.19 7.34
CA ALA A 224 -9.45 -21.65 8.27
C ALA A 224 -10.16 -20.43 7.66
N TYR A 225 -11.47 -20.44 7.63
CA TYR A 225 -12.29 -19.30 7.22
C TYR A 225 -12.68 -18.47 8.44
N MET A 226 -12.25 -17.21 8.44
CA MET A 226 -12.49 -16.26 9.51
C MET A 226 -13.53 -15.22 9.09
N LYS A 227 -14.57 -15.03 9.91
CA LYS A 227 -15.65 -14.07 9.71
C LYS A 227 -16.02 -13.43 11.04
N GLU A 228 -16.11 -12.10 11.08
CA GLU A 228 -16.52 -11.32 12.27
C GLU A 228 -15.80 -11.75 13.55
N GLY A 229 -14.46 -11.90 13.47
CA GLY A 229 -13.66 -12.27 14.62
C GLY A 229 -13.69 -13.74 15.02
N LYS A 230 -14.41 -14.62 14.31
CA LYS A 230 -14.55 -16.05 14.61
C LYS A 230 -13.99 -16.93 13.49
N ILE A 231 -13.48 -18.10 13.84
CA ILE A 231 -13.23 -19.16 12.86
C ILE A 231 -14.55 -19.92 12.66
N ILE A 232 -15.11 -19.79 11.45
CA ILE A 232 -16.41 -20.40 11.10
C ILE A 232 -16.22 -21.84 10.62
N GLU A 233 -15.15 -22.10 9.90
CA GLU A 233 -14.84 -23.42 9.37
C GLU A 233 -13.33 -23.62 9.28
N THR A 234 -12.88 -24.83 9.56
CA THR A 234 -11.49 -25.27 9.30
C THR A 234 -11.51 -26.65 8.63
N GLY A 235 -10.69 -26.83 7.59
CA GLY A 235 -10.67 -28.10 6.88
C GLY A 235 -9.82 -28.06 5.62
N GLY A 236 -10.11 -28.99 4.71
CA GLY A 236 -9.44 -29.03 3.40
C GLY A 236 -9.65 -27.75 2.62
N THR A 237 -8.55 -27.24 2.04
CA THR A 237 -8.48 -25.91 1.41
C THR A 237 -9.59 -25.66 0.38
N GLU A 238 -9.82 -26.62 -0.53
CA GLU A 238 -10.83 -26.46 -1.59
C GLU A 238 -12.25 -26.31 -1.02
N LYS A 239 -12.61 -27.13 -0.02
CA LYS A 239 -13.94 -27.11 0.59
C LYS A 239 -14.21 -25.76 1.28
N VAL A 240 -13.26 -25.30 2.10
CA VAL A 240 -13.38 -24.06 2.86
C VAL A 240 -13.41 -22.85 1.93
N LEU A 241 -12.59 -22.85 0.86
CA LEU A 241 -12.63 -21.78 -0.15
C LEU A 241 -13.97 -21.69 -0.87
N ARG A 242 -14.59 -22.81 -1.23
CA ARG A 242 -15.92 -22.79 -1.87
C ARG A 242 -16.95 -22.09 -0.98
N ASN A 243 -16.92 -22.30 0.33
CA ASN A 243 -17.83 -21.66 1.27
C ASN A 243 -17.51 -20.17 1.44
N PHE A 244 -16.22 -19.80 1.53
CA PHE A 244 -15.78 -18.42 1.56
C PHE A 244 -16.21 -17.65 0.29
N LEU A 245 -16.02 -18.24 -0.90
CA LEU A 245 -16.40 -17.61 -2.17
C LEU A 245 -17.91 -17.40 -2.30
N LYS A 246 -18.74 -18.32 -1.80
CA LYS A 246 -20.19 -18.12 -1.78
C LYS A 246 -20.62 -16.90 -0.95
N ASP A 247 -19.90 -16.60 0.12
CA ASP A 247 -20.16 -15.43 0.95
C ASP A 247 -19.69 -14.10 0.29
N ILE A 248 -18.91 -14.19 -0.81
CA ILE A 248 -18.37 -13.01 -1.54
C ILE A 248 -19.13 -12.76 -2.84
N GLU A 249 -19.86 -13.74 -3.39
CA GLU A 249 -20.60 -13.65 -4.65
C GLU A 249 -21.77 -12.64 -4.59
N ASP A 250 -21.47 -11.38 -4.32
CA ASP A 250 -22.28 -10.28 -4.79
C ASP A 250 -21.97 -10.10 -6.27
N GLN A 251 -22.85 -10.59 -7.16
CA GLN A 251 -22.72 -10.41 -8.60
C GLN A 251 -22.80 -8.92 -8.93
N ILE A 252 -21.67 -8.30 -9.16
CA ILE A 252 -21.63 -6.97 -9.76
C ILE A 252 -22.12 -7.14 -11.21
N PRO A 253 -23.29 -6.58 -11.57
CA PRO A 253 -23.77 -6.70 -12.94
C PRO A 253 -22.79 -6.02 -13.90
N LEU A 254 -22.28 -6.79 -14.86
CA LEU A 254 -21.45 -6.25 -15.93
C LEU A 254 -22.28 -5.24 -16.72
N ARG A 255 -21.85 -4.00 -16.73
CA ARG A 255 -22.48 -2.95 -17.53
C ARG A 255 -21.97 -3.09 -18.98
N GLU A 256 -22.84 -3.42 -19.92
CA GLU A 256 -22.47 -3.35 -21.34
C GLU A 256 -22.33 -1.88 -21.76
N ILE A 257 -21.15 -1.51 -22.26
CA ILE A 257 -20.90 -0.20 -22.87
C ILE A 257 -21.51 -0.23 -24.28
N LYS A 258 -22.67 0.40 -24.44
CA LYS A 258 -23.42 0.39 -25.70
C LYS A 258 -22.87 1.34 -26.77
N GLU A 259 -22.19 2.40 -26.37
CA GLU A 259 -21.61 3.41 -27.28
C GLU A 259 -20.13 3.64 -26.92
N LYS A 260 -19.28 3.57 -27.98
CA LYS A 260 -17.84 3.85 -27.83
C LYS A 260 -17.60 5.33 -28.06
N GLU A 261 -17.54 6.12 -27.02
CA GLU A 261 -17.17 7.53 -27.05
C GLU A 261 -15.75 7.67 -26.49
N PRO A 262 -14.71 7.81 -27.33
CA PRO A 262 -13.34 7.92 -26.88
C PRO A 262 -13.13 9.26 -26.15
N VAL A 263 -12.55 9.19 -24.93
CA VAL A 263 -12.21 10.36 -24.09
C VAL A 263 -10.71 10.53 -23.92
N LEU A 264 -9.93 9.49 -24.18
CA LEU A 264 -8.48 9.52 -24.18
C LEU A 264 -7.95 8.75 -25.38
N LYS A 265 -7.00 9.34 -26.09
CA LYS A 265 -6.26 8.72 -27.20
C LYS A 265 -4.78 8.79 -26.94
N VAL A 266 -4.11 7.65 -27.06
CA VAL A 266 -2.65 7.52 -27.11
C VAL A 266 -2.30 7.08 -28.51
N LYS A 267 -1.38 7.81 -29.18
CA LYS A 267 -0.96 7.52 -30.56
C LYS A 267 0.55 7.44 -30.66
N ASP A 268 1.04 6.36 -31.24
CA ASP A 268 2.43 6.14 -31.64
C ASP A 268 3.43 6.47 -30.52
N LEU A 269 3.00 6.17 -29.27
CA LEU A 269 3.76 6.50 -28.09
C LEU A 269 5.00 5.62 -28.00
N SER A 270 6.16 6.24 -28.07
CA SER A 270 7.44 5.56 -27.91
C SER A 270 8.28 6.24 -26.83
N ASN A 271 8.89 5.45 -25.96
CA ASN A 271 9.77 5.95 -24.93
C ASN A 271 10.88 4.97 -24.58
N ARG A 272 12.06 5.50 -24.32
CA ARG A 272 13.24 4.74 -23.90
C ARG A 272 13.78 5.35 -22.61
N PHE A 273 13.98 4.51 -21.61
CA PHE A 273 14.62 4.88 -20.37
C PHE A 273 15.95 4.15 -20.25
N ALA A 274 17.03 4.91 -20.15
CA ALA A 274 18.38 4.41 -19.93
C ALA A 274 18.95 5.01 -18.65
N LEU A 275 19.61 4.19 -17.84
CA LEU A 275 20.40 4.62 -16.70
C LEU A 275 21.87 4.67 -17.11
N ILE A 276 22.60 5.71 -16.68
CA ILE A 276 23.98 6.01 -17.10
C ILE A 276 24.95 4.83 -16.88
N ARG A 277 24.68 3.97 -15.90
CA ARG A 277 25.54 2.80 -15.58
C ARG A 277 24.96 1.45 -15.92
N VAL A 278 23.69 1.37 -16.33
CA VAL A 278 22.96 0.11 -16.53
C VAL A 278 22.52 -0.06 -17.98
N GLY A 279 22.58 0.99 -18.79
CA GLY A 279 22.11 0.98 -20.17
C GLY A 279 20.59 1.14 -20.27
N GLU A 280 20.00 0.58 -21.34
CA GLU A 280 18.56 0.67 -21.60
C GLU A 280 17.79 -0.22 -20.61
N VAL A 281 16.96 0.40 -19.78
CA VAL A 281 16.20 -0.30 -18.72
C VAL A 281 14.76 -0.58 -19.16
N LEU A 282 14.21 0.27 -20.02
CA LEU A 282 12.84 0.19 -20.47
C LEU A 282 12.68 0.78 -21.85
N LYS A 283 12.02 0.03 -22.73
CA LYS A 283 11.65 0.48 -24.09
C LYS A 283 10.21 0.04 -24.38
N PHE A 284 9.38 0.93 -24.84
CA PHE A 284 8.14 0.60 -25.56
C PHE A 284 8.05 1.45 -26.82
N GLU A 285 7.52 0.88 -27.88
CA GLU A 285 7.47 1.45 -29.21
C GLU A 285 6.07 1.33 -29.76
N ASP A 286 5.65 2.36 -30.47
CA ASP A 286 4.42 2.42 -31.25
C ASP A 286 3.15 2.01 -30.49
N LEU A 287 3.08 2.37 -29.19
CA LEU A 287 1.92 2.07 -28.36
C LEU A 287 0.78 3.01 -28.73
N SER A 288 -0.33 2.45 -29.21
CA SER A 288 -1.55 3.18 -29.50
C SER A 288 -2.73 2.53 -28.81
N LEU A 289 -3.58 3.31 -28.15
CA LEU A 289 -4.81 2.85 -27.50
C LEU A 289 -5.81 3.99 -27.37
N ASP A 290 -7.09 3.65 -27.43
CA ASP A 290 -8.20 4.54 -27.14
C ASP A 290 -8.92 4.06 -25.88
N ILE A 291 -9.31 4.98 -25.00
CA ILE A 291 -10.11 4.70 -23.79
C ILE A 291 -11.44 5.46 -23.93
N ASN A 292 -12.54 4.73 -23.77
CA ASN A 292 -13.88 5.27 -23.90
C ASN A 292 -14.45 5.75 -22.56
N LYS A 293 -15.42 6.62 -22.63
CA LYS A 293 -16.17 7.11 -21.47
C LYS A 293 -16.86 5.97 -20.73
N GLY A 294 -16.69 5.90 -19.42
CA GLY A 294 -17.27 4.85 -18.58
C GLY A 294 -16.61 3.48 -18.74
N GLU A 295 -15.49 3.37 -19.46
CA GLU A 295 -14.72 2.15 -19.65
C GLU A 295 -13.67 1.96 -18.56
N ILE A 296 -13.46 0.71 -18.12
CA ILE A 296 -12.33 0.30 -17.30
C ILE A 296 -11.35 -0.44 -18.20
N THR A 297 -10.19 0.17 -18.44
CA THR A 297 -9.13 -0.40 -19.27
C THR A 297 -8.04 -1.00 -18.40
N ALA A 298 -7.79 -2.32 -18.49
CA ALA A 298 -6.72 -3.00 -17.77
C ALA A 298 -5.42 -3.05 -18.59
N ILE A 299 -4.32 -2.59 -17.98
CA ILE A 299 -2.97 -2.67 -18.54
C ILE A 299 -2.21 -3.80 -17.87
N ILE A 300 -1.93 -4.86 -18.61
CA ILE A 300 -1.27 -6.09 -18.12
C ILE A 300 0.17 -6.16 -18.65
N GLY A 301 1.09 -6.67 -17.85
CA GLY A 301 2.48 -6.89 -18.26
C GLY A 301 3.39 -7.23 -17.10
N GLN A 302 4.59 -7.72 -17.40
CA GLN A 302 5.60 -8.07 -16.40
C GLN A 302 6.04 -6.86 -15.56
N SER A 303 6.63 -7.11 -14.38
CA SER A 303 7.28 -6.06 -13.60
C SER A 303 8.40 -5.41 -14.42
N GLY A 304 8.51 -4.08 -14.36
CA GLY A 304 9.49 -3.35 -15.18
C GLY A 304 9.07 -3.08 -16.63
N SER A 305 7.93 -3.59 -17.14
CA SER A 305 7.49 -3.36 -18.53
C SER A 305 7.01 -1.92 -18.84
N GLY A 306 7.05 -1.01 -17.86
CA GLY A 306 6.74 0.41 -18.10
C GLY A 306 5.30 0.85 -17.80
N LYS A 307 4.45 0.00 -17.25
CA LYS A 307 3.05 0.32 -16.93
C LYS A 307 2.90 1.62 -16.11
N THR A 308 3.66 1.74 -15.03
CA THR A 308 3.67 2.94 -14.19
C THR A 308 4.20 4.18 -14.93
N SER A 309 5.17 3.99 -15.85
CA SER A 309 5.69 5.07 -16.68
C SER A 309 4.64 5.55 -17.69
N LEU A 310 3.89 4.63 -18.27
CA LEU A 310 2.76 4.95 -19.15
C LEU A 310 1.67 5.73 -18.41
N LEU A 311 1.26 5.27 -17.22
CA LEU A 311 0.27 5.98 -16.41
C LEU A 311 0.73 7.40 -16.03
N LYS A 312 2.01 7.59 -15.68
CA LYS A 312 2.59 8.93 -15.40
C LYS A 312 2.61 9.83 -16.63
N MET A 313 2.73 9.28 -17.84
CA MET A 313 2.61 10.06 -19.08
C MET A 313 1.14 10.39 -19.39
N ILE A 314 0.23 9.45 -19.20
CA ILE A 314 -1.22 9.67 -19.32
C ILE A 314 -1.67 10.79 -18.36
N GLU A 315 -1.22 10.81 -17.12
CA GLU A 315 -1.50 11.89 -16.16
C GLU A 315 -0.81 13.22 -16.52
N GLY A 316 0.16 13.21 -17.43
CA GLY A 316 0.94 14.40 -17.78
C GLY A 316 2.02 14.78 -16.78
N LEU A 317 2.40 13.89 -15.86
CA LEU A 317 3.56 14.04 -14.98
C LEU A 317 4.89 13.84 -15.73
N ARG A 318 4.85 13.09 -16.83
CA ARG A 318 5.97 12.89 -17.73
C ARG A 318 5.55 13.21 -19.16
N ILE A 319 6.42 13.90 -19.88
CA ILE A 319 6.22 14.18 -21.31
C ILE A 319 6.80 12.98 -22.10
N PRO A 320 6.04 12.37 -23.04
CA PRO A 320 6.57 11.36 -23.92
C PRO A 320 7.67 11.94 -24.83
N LYS A 321 8.64 11.12 -25.19
CA LYS A 321 9.68 11.53 -26.14
C LYS A 321 9.16 11.54 -27.58
N GLN A 322 8.21 10.67 -27.86
CA GLN A 322 7.58 10.53 -29.19
C GLN A 322 6.16 10.04 -29.03
N GLY A 323 5.27 10.49 -29.93
CA GLY A 323 3.83 10.20 -29.89
C GLY A 323 3.03 11.19 -29.06
N ASP A 324 1.71 11.05 -29.11
CA ASP A 324 0.76 12.00 -28.54
C ASP A 324 -0.19 11.32 -27.54
N ILE A 325 -0.56 12.09 -26.52
CA ILE A 325 -1.60 11.70 -25.56
C ILE A 325 -2.61 12.84 -25.51
N SER A 326 -3.81 12.57 -26.00
CA SER A 326 -4.86 13.58 -26.15
C SER A 326 -6.12 13.21 -25.38
N TYR A 327 -6.70 14.17 -24.70
CA TYR A 327 -7.96 14.07 -23.97
C TYR A 327 -9.06 14.89 -24.65
N LEU A 328 -10.27 14.36 -24.69
CA LEU A 328 -11.45 15.11 -25.05
C LEU A 328 -11.86 16.01 -23.87
N HIS A 329 -11.71 17.33 -24.03
CA HIS A 329 -12.02 18.32 -23.01
C HIS A 329 -12.87 19.42 -23.60
N GLU A 330 -14.09 19.61 -23.08
CA GLU A 330 -15.05 20.64 -23.54
C GLU A 330 -15.32 20.60 -25.06
N GLY A 331 -15.28 19.38 -25.64
CA GLY A 331 -15.54 19.15 -27.07
C GLY A 331 -14.30 19.22 -27.98
N GLU A 332 -13.13 19.56 -27.45
CA GLU A 332 -11.88 19.66 -28.18
C GLU A 332 -10.86 18.62 -27.71
N TRP A 333 -10.01 18.13 -28.63
CA TRP A 333 -8.90 17.22 -28.29
C TRP A 333 -7.68 18.03 -27.86
N LEU A 334 -7.29 17.89 -26.59
CA LEU A 334 -6.12 18.56 -26.01
C LEU A 334 -4.98 17.57 -25.82
N ASN A 335 -3.81 17.88 -26.38
CA ASN A 335 -2.59 17.11 -26.12
C ASN A 335 -2.01 17.49 -24.75
N ILE A 336 -1.90 16.50 -23.85
CA ILE A 336 -1.42 16.72 -22.48
C ILE A 336 0.07 17.09 -22.41
N ALA A 337 0.84 16.86 -23.49
CA ALA A 337 2.24 17.26 -23.58
C ALA A 337 2.43 18.77 -23.86
N GLU A 338 1.41 19.45 -24.40
CA GLU A 338 1.49 20.86 -24.71
C GLU A 338 1.28 21.73 -23.45
N PHE A 339 2.13 22.74 -23.27
CA PHE A 339 2.05 23.66 -22.13
C PHE A 339 1.03 24.77 -22.37
N THR A 340 -0.26 24.45 -22.18
CA THR A 340 -1.37 25.38 -22.29
C THR A 340 -2.10 25.58 -20.96
N ARG A 341 -2.90 26.66 -20.82
CA ARG A 341 -3.78 26.83 -19.65
C ARG A 341 -4.81 25.70 -19.54
N GLN A 342 -5.38 25.31 -20.65
CA GLN A 342 -6.35 24.20 -20.73
C GLN A 342 -5.77 22.90 -20.21
N ARG A 343 -4.47 22.63 -20.42
CA ARG A 343 -3.77 21.48 -19.83
C ARG A 343 -3.81 21.50 -18.31
N LEU A 344 -3.63 22.66 -17.66
CA LEU A 344 -3.69 22.76 -16.19
C LEU A 344 -5.08 22.40 -15.66
N ASP A 345 -6.13 22.90 -16.32
CA ASP A 345 -7.51 22.59 -15.96
C ASP A 345 -7.84 21.10 -16.21
N LEU A 346 -7.35 20.55 -17.30
CA LEU A 346 -7.46 19.12 -17.59
C LEU A 346 -6.76 18.27 -16.52
N ARG A 347 -5.53 18.62 -16.15
CA ARG A 347 -4.77 17.87 -15.12
C ARG A 347 -5.45 17.85 -13.75
N LYS A 348 -6.19 18.87 -13.38
CA LYS A 348 -7.00 18.85 -12.15
C LYS A 348 -8.10 17.80 -12.16
N LYS A 349 -8.56 17.40 -13.36
CA LYS A 349 -9.61 16.39 -13.57
C LYS A 349 -9.06 14.95 -13.66
N ILE A 350 -7.73 14.79 -13.70
CA ILE A 350 -7.05 13.49 -13.78
C ILE A 350 -6.44 13.17 -12.41
N SER A 351 -6.69 11.98 -11.92
CA SER A 351 -6.10 11.48 -10.66
C SER A 351 -5.33 10.19 -10.90
N ILE A 352 -4.26 10.00 -10.16
CA ILE A 352 -3.50 8.75 -10.12
C ILE A 352 -3.40 8.24 -8.70
N MET A 353 -3.67 6.96 -8.53
CA MET A 353 -3.37 6.24 -7.31
C MET A 353 -2.09 5.44 -7.52
N HIS A 354 -1.06 5.77 -6.77
CA HIS A 354 0.21 5.03 -6.81
C HIS A 354 0.11 3.73 -6.01
N GLN A 355 0.96 2.76 -6.34
CA GLN A 355 1.04 1.49 -5.61
C GLN A 355 1.40 1.70 -4.13
N GLU A 356 2.31 2.64 -3.87
CA GLU A 356 2.64 3.11 -2.52
C GLU A 356 1.99 4.50 -2.35
N PHE A 357 0.85 4.54 -1.72
CA PHE A 357 0.15 5.77 -1.38
C PHE A 357 0.07 5.93 0.14
N THR A 358 0.18 7.15 0.60
CA THR A 358 0.08 7.48 2.02
C THR A 358 -0.83 8.68 2.22
N LEU A 359 -1.66 8.60 3.24
CA LEU A 359 -2.36 9.75 3.80
C LEU A 359 -1.43 10.49 4.76
N SER A 360 -1.63 11.80 4.94
CA SER A 360 -0.88 12.56 5.93
C SER A 360 -1.11 11.99 7.34
N PRO A 361 -0.05 11.52 8.04
CA PRO A 361 -0.23 10.74 9.27
C PRO A 361 -0.81 11.53 10.44
N HIS A 362 -0.64 12.86 10.44
CA HIS A 362 -1.01 13.75 11.55
C HIS A 362 -2.28 14.56 11.30
N SER A 363 -2.94 14.35 10.15
CA SER A 363 -4.17 15.06 9.78
C SER A 363 -5.32 14.08 9.65
N THR A 364 -6.50 14.50 10.09
CA THR A 364 -7.74 13.75 9.86
C THR A 364 -8.07 13.67 8.37
N VAL A 365 -8.86 12.69 7.97
CA VAL A 365 -9.36 12.59 6.59
C VAL A 365 -10.10 13.87 6.18
N ARG A 366 -10.87 14.47 7.11
CA ARG A 366 -11.58 15.74 6.91
C ARG A 366 -10.64 16.90 6.55
N GLU A 367 -9.55 17.06 7.30
CA GLU A 367 -8.57 18.12 7.03
C GLU A 367 -7.87 17.91 5.68
N GLN A 368 -7.53 16.67 5.36
CA GLN A 368 -6.94 16.33 4.07
C GLN A 368 -7.91 16.58 2.91
N MET A 369 -9.19 16.27 3.10
CA MET A 369 -10.23 16.53 2.10
C MET A 369 -10.45 18.03 1.91
N ALA A 370 -10.52 18.81 2.99
CA ALA A 370 -10.59 20.28 2.92
C ALA A 370 -9.42 20.85 2.12
N PHE A 371 -8.20 20.38 2.37
CA PHE A 371 -7.02 20.79 1.61
C PHE A 371 -7.14 20.47 0.11
N ARG A 372 -7.62 19.27 -0.24
CA ARG A 372 -7.79 18.86 -1.64
C ARG A 372 -8.88 19.62 -2.36
N LEU A 373 -10.01 19.85 -1.70
CA LEU A 373 -11.10 20.67 -2.23
C LEU A 373 -10.66 22.11 -2.52
N ARG A 374 -9.80 22.68 -1.70
CA ARG A 374 -9.18 24.00 -1.94
C ARG A 374 -8.36 24.02 -3.23
N LEU A 375 -7.63 22.95 -3.52
CA LEU A 375 -6.76 22.86 -4.70
C LEU A 375 -7.52 22.51 -5.99
N LYS A 376 -8.57 21.67 -5.90
CA LYS A 376 -9.29 21.10 -7.04
C LYS A 376 -10.75 21.59 -7.19
N GLY A 377 -11.28 22.34 -6.23
CA GLY A 377 -12.69 22.74 -6.21
C GLY A 377 -13.10 23.47 -7.49
N LYS A 378 -14.14 22.97 -8.15
CA LYS A 378 -14.71 23.54 -9.40
C LYS A 378 -15.10 25.03 -9.23
N GLY A 379 -15.42 25.46 -8.00
CA GLY A 379 -15.87 26.81 -7.72
C GLY A 379 -14.77 27.84 -7.54
N SER A 380 -13.51 27.43 -7.25
CA SER A 380 -12.52 28.44 -6.82
C SER A 380 -12.06 29.34 -7.95
N LEU A 381 -11.77 28.80 -9.14
CA LEU A 381 -11.27 29.59 -10.27
C LEU A 381 -12.41 30.32 -11.02
N GLU A 382 -13.54 29.64 -11.24
CA GLU A 382 -14.72 30.27 -11.84
C GLU A 382 -15.32 31.33 -10.94
N PHE A 383 -15.43 31.04 -9.63
CA PHE A 383 -15.83 32.00 -8.62
C PHE A 383 -14.86 33.21 -8.59
N ALA A 384 -13.54 32.93 -8.57
CA ALA A 384 -12.51 33.95 -8.56
C ALA A 384 -12.58 34.84 -9.81
N ARG A 385 -12.76 34.24 -11.01
CA ARG A 385 -12.94 35.01 -12.26
C ARG A 385 -14.20 35.87 -12.23
N LYS A 386 -15.33 35.33 -11.80
CA LYS A 386 -16.57 36.07 -11.68
C LYS A 386 -16.42 37.20 -10.67
N LYS A 387 -15.81 36.91 -9.53
CA LYS A 387 -15.60 37.92 -8.48
C LYS A 387 -14.55 38.96 -8.86
N ALA A 388 -13.50 38.57 -9.58
CA ALA A 388 -12.52 39.52 -10.14
C ALA A 388 -13.16 40.47 -11.14
N ALA A 389 -14.02 39.97 -12.04
CA ALA A 389 -14.79 40.81 -12.97
C ALA A 389 -15.71 41.80 -12.23
N GLU A 390 -16.40 41.36 -11.18
CA GLU A 390 -17.22 42.24 -10.33
C GLU A 390 -16.40 43.35 -9.64
N LEU A 391 -15.14 43.04 -9.30
CA LEU A 391 -14.22 43.95 -8.61
C LEU A 391 -13.34 44.76 -9.59
N GLY A 392 -13.52 44.59 -10.91
CA GLY A 392 -12.72 45.29 -11.92
C GLY A 392 -11.26 44.80 -12.03
N ILE A 393 -10.98 43.59 -11.56
CA ILE A 393 -9.63 42.97 -11.60
C ILE A 393 -9.47 42.26 -12.92
N SER A 394 -8.40 42.54 -13.66
CA SER A 394 -8.11 41.88 -14.94
C SER A 394 -7.67 40.42 -14.76
N ASP A 395 -7.84 39.58 -15.80
CA ASP A 395 -7.39 38.17 -15.78
C ASP A 395 -5.89 38.05 -15.50
N GLN A 396 -5.07 38.97 -16.02
CA GLN A 396 -3.62 39.00 -15.74
C GLN A 396 -3.32 39.27 -14.26
N ALA A 397 -4.06 40.19 -13.66
CA ALA A 397 -3.94 40.48 -12.23
C ALA A 397 -4.43 39.28 -11.40
N LEU A 398 -5.49 38.59 -11.81
CA LEU A 398 -6.00 37.42 -11.15
C LEU A 398 -4.95 36.25 -11.18
N ASP A 399 -4.28 36.06 -12.31
CA ASP A 399 -3.20 35.05 -12.42
C ASP A 399 -2.02 35.37 -11.47
N ALA A 400 -1.64 36.65 -11.35
CA ALA A 400 -0.61 37.06 -10.42
C ALA A 400 -1.03 36.85 -8.95
N LEU A 401 -2.30 37.17 -8.62
CA LEU A 401 -2.86 36.90 -7.29
C LEU A 401 -2.96 35.43 -6.96
N TYR A 402 -3.22 34.58 -7.95
CA TYR A 402 -3.28 33.11 -7.75
C TYR A 402 -1.94 32.51 -7.34
N SER A 403 -0.83 33.12 -7.78
CA SER A 403 0.53 32.64 -7.44
C SER A 403 1.02 33.11 -6.07
N LEU A 404 0.32 34.02 -5.38
CA LEU A 404 0.78 34.60 -4.10
C LEU A 404 1.18 33.57 -3.03
N PRO A 405 0.47 32.43 -2.82
CA PRO A 405 0.87 31.48 -1.80
C PRO A 405 2.26 30.86 -2.02
N ASP A 406 2.69 30.77 -3.27
CA ASP A 406 3.86 30.00 -3.70
C ASP A 406 5.14 30.83 -3.86
N ILE A 407 5.07 32.14 -3.63
CA ILE A 407 6.20 33.08 -3.82
C ILE A 407 6.67 33.67 -2.49
N SER A 408 7.87 34.26 -2.52
CA SER A 408 8.44 34.91 -1.32
C SER A 408 7.65 36.11 -0.85
N GLN A 409 7.81 36.50 0.43
CA GLN A 409 7.07 37.63 1.00
C GLN A 409 7.36 38.95 0.28
N ASP A 410 8.63 39.17 -0.13
CA ASP A 410 9.04 40.40 -0.85
C ASP A 410 8.35 40.46 -2.23
N GLU A 411 8.22 39.33 -2.93
CA GLU A 411 7.53 39.26 -4.22
C GLU A 411 6.01 39.45 -4.04
N LYS A 412 5.40 38.91 -2.97
CA LYS A 412 3.99 39.17 -2.61
C LYS A 412 3.73 40.65 -2.44
N ASP A 413 4.55 41.28 -1.63
CA ASP A 413 4.41 42.75 -1.34
C ASP A 413 4.63 43.61 -2.57
N LYS A 414 5.49 43.16 -3.50
CA LYS A 414 5.72 43.81 -4.78
C LYS A 414 4.47 43.73 -5.67
N ILE A 415 3.94 42.52 -5.89
CA ILE A 415 2.75 42.31 -6.73
C ILE A 415 1.54 43.06 -6.18
N LEU A 416 1.30 43.00 -4.87
CA LEU A 416 0.19 43.68 -4.25
C LEU A 416 0.29 45.20 -4.40
N ARG A 417 1.50 45.77 -4.29
CA ARG A 417 1.75 47.21 -4.52
C ARG A 417 1.54 47.60 -5.98
N GLU A 418 2.05 46.82 -6.93
CA GLU A 418 1.90 47.05 -8.37
C GLU A 418 0.42 47.02 -8.80
N LEU A 419 -0.38 46.13 -8.19
CA LEU A 419 -1.80 46.01 -8.44
C LEU A 419 -2.65 47.00 -7.60
N ASN A 420 -2.05 47.75 -6.67
CA ASN A 420 -2.74 48.57 -5.70
C ASN A 420 -3.81 47.84 -4.89
N LEU A 421 -3.48 46.60 -4.46
CA LEU A 421 -4.36 45.67 -3.75
C LEU A 421 -3.77 45.30 -2.37
N THR A 422 -4.63 44.82 -1.49
CA THR A 422 -4.24 44.28 -0.17
C THR A 422 -4.47 42.75 -0.11
N MET A 423 -3.90 42.08 0.89
CA MET A 423 -4.09 40.62 1.06
C MET A 423 -5.56 40.24 1.27
N ASP A 424 -6.42 41.14 1.74
CA ASP A 424 -7.84 40.87 1.91
C ASP A 424 -8.55 40.53 0.59
N ILE A 425 -8.01 41.03 -0.53
CA ILE A 425 -8.53 40.67 -1.86
C ILE A 425 -8.36 39.22 -2.19
N TYR A 426 -7.25 38.61 -1.72
CA TYR A 426 -7.00 37.19 -1.92
C TYR A 426 -8.08 36.34 -1.26
N ALA A 427 -8.46 36.64 -0.02
CA ALA A 427 -9.52 35.91 0.69
C ALA A 427 -10.91 36.11 0.05
N LYS A 428 -11.15 37.27 -0.60
CA LYS A 428 -12.40 37.55 -1.32
C LYS A 428 -12.47 36.81 -2.66
N LEU A 429 -11.34 36.66 -3.35
CA LEU A 429 -11.27 35.99 -4.65
C LEU A 429 -11.17 34.46 -4.50
N PHE A 430 -10.48 34.01 -3.47
CA PHE A 430 -10.24 32.58 -3.21
C PHE A 430 -10.75 32.18 -1.82
N PRO A 431 -12.09 32.14 -1.64
CA PRO A 431 -12.67 31.78 -0.35
C PRO A 431 -12.19 30.34 0.02
N PHE A 432 -11.75 30.25 1.25
CA PHE A 432 -11.28 28.96 1.75
C PHE A 432 -12.48 28.05 2.03
N ILE A 433 -12.50 26.86 1.44
CA ILE A 433 -13.34 25.76 1.92
C ILE A 433 -12.85 25.45 3.34
N THR A 434 -13.72 25.65 4.33
CA THR A 434 -13.39 25.38 5.73
C THR A 434 -13.54 23.89 6.02
N VAL A 435 -12.96 23.43 7.12
CA VAL A 435 -13.11 22.03 7.57
C VAL A 435 -14.60 21.68 7.82
N ALA A 436 -15.42 22.68 8.17
CA ALA A 436 -16.85 22.53 8.38
C ALA A 436 -17.65 22.29 7.08
N ASP A 437 -17.15 22.78 5.94
CA ASP A 437 -17.86 22.64 4.66
C ASP A 437 -17.65 21.26 4.00
N VAL A 438 -16.71 20.48 4.52
CA VAL A 438 -16.31 19.18 3.93
C VAL A 438 -17.48 18.18 3.87
N ASP A 439 -18.35 18.16 4.87
CA ASP A 439 -19.43 17.17 4.96
C ASP A 439 -20.35 17.19 3.75
N GLN A 440 -20.70 18.39 3.24
CA GLN A 440 -21.55 18.55 2.05
C GLN A 440 -20.90 18.00 0.78
N HIS A 441 -19.57 18.01 0.71
CA HIS A 441 -18.81 17.51 -0.45
C HIS A 441 -18.42 16.03 -0.31
N ALA A 442 -18.38 15.53 0.93
CA ALA A 442 -17.97 14.17 1.23
C ALA A 442 -19.11 13.16 1.05
N GLU A 443 -20.34 13.53 1.35
CA GLU A 443 -21.49 12.62 1.46
C GLU A 443 -21.67 11.75 0.22
N GLU A 444 -21.74 12.32 -0.97
CA GLU A 444 -21.93 11.60 -2.23
C GLU A 444 -20.75 10.62 -2.54
N VAL A 445 -19.52 11.08 -2.28
CA VAL A 445 -18.31 10.29 -2.54
C VAL A 445 -18.15 9.17 -1.52
N PHE A 446 -18.46 9.43 -0.25
CA PHE A 446 -18.38 8.45 0.82
C PHE A 446 -19.44 7.36 0.65
N ASP A 447 -20.64 7.73 0.24
CA ASP A 447 -21.73 6.81 -0.09
C ASP A 447 -21.33 5.88 -1.25
N ALA A 448 -20.78 6.46 -2.33
CA ALA A 448 -20.31 5.70 -3.49
C ALA A 448 -19.14 4.73 -3.16
N LEU A 449 -18.37 5.03 -2.11
CA LEU A 449 -17.24 4.22 -1.66
C LEU A 449 -17.57 3.32 -0.46
N ASP A 450 -18.81 3.27 -0.01
CA ASP A 450 -19.23 2.53 1.19
C ASP A 450 -18.35 2.89 2.40
N LEU A 451 -18.14 4.21 2.61
CA LEU A 451 -17.40 4.77 3.74
C LEU A 451 -18.36 5.47 4.70
N PRO A 452 -18.38 5.09 5.98
CA PRO A 452 -19.17 5.83 6.96
C PRO A 452 -18.58 7.23 7.19
N MET A 453 -19.44 8.23 7.39
CA MET A 453 -19.04 9.63 7.59
C MET A 453 -18.13 9.84 8.81
N GLU A 454 -18.18 8.95 9.81
CA GLU A 454 -17.27 8.96 10.97
C GLU A 454 -15.78 8.85 10.57
N VAL A 455 -15.47 8.26 9.40
CA VAL A 455 -14.12 8.15 8.85
C VAL A 455 -13.49 9.53 8.64
N LEU A 456 -14.28 10.57 8.39
CA LEU A 456 -13.77 11.95 8.26
C LEU A 456 -13.03 12.44 9.51
N SER A 457 -13.42 11.98 10.69
CA SER A 457 -12.80 12.38 11.97
C SER A 457 -11.56 11.54 12.33
N LYS A 458 -11.30 10.44 11.61
CA LYS A 458 -10.19 9.53 11.89
C LYS A 458 -8.89 10.03 11.25
N THR A 459 -7.77 9.75 11.93
CA THR A 459 -6.43 9.84 11.33
C THR A 459 -6.09 8.54 10.59
N PRO A 460 -5.11 8.51 9.68
CA PRO A 460 -4.74 7.30 8.93
C PRO A 460 -4.43 6.06 9.78
N TYR A 461 -3.88 6.26 10.98
CA TYR A 461 -3.58 5.16 11.91
C TYR A 461 -4.82 4.48 12.51
N GLN A 462 -5.95 5.17 12.50
CA GLN A 462 -7.22 4.69 13.04
C GLN A 462 -8.07 3.97 11.96
N LEU A 463 -7.61 3.99 10.70
CA LEU A 463 -8.31 3.38 9.57
C LEU A 463 -7.91 1.91 9.42
N SER A 464 -8.90 1.06 9.13
CA SER A 464 -8.64 -0.28 8.60
C SER A 464 -7.97 -0.18 7.23
N GLY A 465 -7.31 -1.26 6.77
CA GLY A 465 -6.67 -1.26 5.44
C GLY A 465 -7.63 -0.90 4.30
N GLY A 466 -8.87 -1.38 4.35
CA GLY A 466 -9.90 -1.07 3.36
C GLY A 466 -10.38 0.39 3.44
N GLU A 467 -10.65 0.91 4.64
CA GLU A 467 -10.99 2.32 4.85
C GLU A 467 -9.88 3.24 4.37
N HIS A 468 -8.61 2.89 4.64
CA HIS A 468 -7.46 3.68 4.22
C HIS A 468 -7.37 3.81 2.68
N VAL A 469 -7.58 2.71 1.94
CA VAL A 469 -7.61 2.71 0.47
C VAL A 469 -8.78 3.56 -0.04
N ARG A 470 -9.98 3.33 0.47
CA ARG A 470 -11.19 4.05 0.04
C ARG A 470 -11.13 5.54 0.40
N ALA A 471 -10.63 5.88 1.59
CA ALA A 471 -10.39 7.28 1.97
C ALA A 471 -9.37 7.96 1.04
N TYR A 472 -8.31 7.25 0.63
CA TYR A 472 -7.37 7.80 -0.36
C TYR A 472 -8.01 8.02 -1.73
N ILE A 473 -8.92 7.14 -2.17
CA ILE A 473 -9.68 7.31 -3.41
C ILE A 473 -10.63 8.51 -3.33
N ALA A 474 -11.23 8.74 -2.14
CA ALA A 474 -12.12 9.88 -1.90
C ALA A 474 -11.41 11.23 -1.97
N LEU A 475 -10.10 11.28 -1.71
CA LEU A 475 -9.25 12.47 -1.70
C LEU A 475 -8.63 12.77 -3.08
#